data_856e12807b37776ca1b8afcd9b057e89
#
_entry.id   856e12807b37776ca1b8afcd9b057e89
#
_cell.length_a   1.000
_cell.length_b   1.000
_cell.length_c   1.000
_cell.angle_alpha   90.00
_cell.angle_beta   90.00
_cell.angle_gamma   90.00
#
_symmetry.space_group_name_H-M   'P 1'
#
loop_
_entity.id
_entity.type
_entity.pdbx_description
1 polymer ?
#
loop_
_entity_poly.entity_id
_entity_poly.type
_entity_poly.pdbx_seq_one_letter_code
_entity_poly.pdbx_strand_id
1 'polypeptide(L)'
;MIIDTSALVAILSDEPEAEAFVEAIRSSLHRRLSAGNYVELGIVVDRRRDPIASRRVDELLGRLSVVIEPVTESQAQIARDAYRDFGRGSGHAAGLNFGDCFAYALARELDEPLLFKGDDFRHTDIPYVGRPAERRRLSEVMASYGVATT
;
A
#
# COMPACT_ATOMS: atom_id res chain seq x y z
N MET A 1 6.81 5.59 1.33
CA MET A 1 5.37 5.33 1.12
C MET A 1 5.20 4.18 0.15
N ILE A 2 4.35 3.24 0.49
CA ILE A 2 3.92 2.14 -0.38
C ILE A 2 2.63 2.54 -1.08
N ILE A 3 2.49 2.18 -2.35
CA ILE A 3 1.33 2.54 -3.16
C ILE A 3 0.59 1.26 -3.53
N ASP A 4 -0.70 1.19 -3.19
CA ASP A 4 -1.55 0.07 -3.59
C ASP A 4 -2.08 0.25 -5.02
N THR A 5 -2.40 -0.85 -5.68
CA THR A 5 -3.03 -0.87 -7.01
C THR A 5 -4.23 0.05 -7.10
N SER A 6 -5.07 0.10 -6.06
CA SER A 6 -6.30 0.91 -6.04
C SER A 6 -6.04 2.40 -6.22
N ALA A 7 -4.98 2.94 -5.64
CA ALA A 7 -4.61 4.35 -5.79
C ALA A 7 -4.14 4.66 -7.22
N LEU A 8 -3.36 3.77 -7.84
CA LEU A 8 -2.89 3.95 -9.22
C LEU A 8 -4.04 3.81 -10.24
N VAL A 9 -4.96 2.87 -10.01
CA VAL A 9 -6.17 2.74 -10.83
C VAL A 9 -7.03 4.00 -10.75
N ALA A 10 -7.20 4.58 -9.56
CA ALA A 10 -7.93 5.83 -9.39
C ALA A 10 -7.28 7.00 -10.18
N ILE A 11 -5.94 7.08 -10.17
CA ILE A 11 -5.21 8.09 -10.95
C ILE A 11 -5.38 7.86 -12.45
N LEU A 12 -5.21 6.63 -12.93
CA LEU A 12 -5.34 6.29 -14.36
C LEU A 12 -6.76 6.47 -14.89
N SER A 13 -7.76 6.33 -14.03
CA SER A 13 -9.17 6.47 -14.36
C SER A 13 -9.72 7.91 -14.12
N ASP A 14 -8.85 8.83 -13.72
CA ASP A 14 -9.21 10.23 -13.41
C ASP A 14 -10.37 10.32 -12.40
N GLU A 15 -10.32 9.50 -11.35
CA GLU A 15 -11.32 9.51 -10.30
C GLU A 15 -11.18 10.74 -9.39
N PRO A 16 -12.21 11.12 -8.61
CA PRO A 16 -12.18 12.35 -7.80
C PRO A 16 -10.97 12.48 -6.87
N GLU A 17 -10.41 11.35 -6.38
CA GLU A 17 -9.24 11.33 -5.50
C GLU A 17 -7.89 11.41 -6.22
N ALA A 18 -7.88 11.33 -7.57
CA ALA A 18 -6.66 11.21 -8.36
C ALA A 18 -5.64 12.32 -8.08
N GLU A 19 -6.08 13.57 -8.04
CA GLU A 19 -5.20 14.71 -7.80
C GLU A 19 -4.57 14.65 -6.40
N ALA A 20 -5.35 14.33 -5.38
CA ALA A 20 -4.87 14.18 -4.02
C ALA A 20 -3.86 13.02 -3.88
N PHE A 21 -4.08 11.92 -4.59
CA PHE A 21 -3.14 10.79 -4.63
C PHE A 21 -1.83 11.16 -5.32
N VAL A 22 -1.89 11.85 -6.45
CA VAL A 22 -0.69 12.36 -7.15
C VAL A 22 0.13 13.28 -6.24
N GLU A 23 -0.53 14.20 -5.55
CA GLU A 23 0.15 15.11 -4.61
C GLU A 23 0.79 14.36 -3.44
N ALA A 24 0.08 13.41 -2.85
CA ALA A 24 0.62 12.58 -1.78
C ALA A 24 1.88 11.79 -2.22
N ILE A 25 1.84 11.22 -3.45
CA ILE A 25 2.99 10.51 -4.02
C ILE A 25 4.16 11.46 -4.24
N ARG A 26 3.91 12.63 -4.83
CA ARG A 26 4.97 13.63 -5.10
C ARG A 26 5.62 14.16 -3.84
N SER A 27 4.86 14.30 -2.76
CA SER A 27 5.35 14.79 -1.47
C SER A 27 6.16 13.74 -0.69
N SER A 28 6.15 12.47 -1.11
CA SER A 28 6.89 11.40 -0.46
C SER A 28 8.33 11.30 -0.99
N LEU A 29 9.28 11.07 -0.08
CA LEU A 29 10.68 10.82 -0.46
C LEU A 29 10.86 9.44 -1.11
N HIS A 30 10.16 8.44 -0.61
CA HIS A 30 10.19 7.09 -1.12
C HIS A 30 8.82 6.71 -1.67
N ARG A 31 8.77 6.20 -2.89
CA ARG A 31 7.58 5.87 -3.66
C ARG A 31 7.75 4.47 -4.20
N ARG A 32 7.07 3.50 -3.59
CA ARG A 32 7.32 2.08 -3.83
C ARG A 32 6.03 1.36 -4.17
N LEU A 33 6.14 0.44 -5.10
CA LEU A 33 5.08 -0.46 -5.54
C LEU A 33 5.60 -1.89 -5.46
N SER A 34 4.86 -2.80 -4.84
CA SER A 34 5.22 -4.22 -4.89
C SER A 34 5.16 -4.75 -6.32
N ALA A 35 6.12 -5.59 -6.71
CA ALA A 35 6.08 -6.27 -8.00
C ALA A 35 4.79 -7.08 -8.19
N GLY A 36 4.20 -7.62 -7.12
CA GLY A 36 2.89 -8.27 -7.16
C GLY A 36 1.77 -7.30 -7.55
N ASN A 37 1.76 -6.10 -6.97
CA ASN A 37 0.79 -5.06 -7.33
C ASN A 37 1.06 -4.46 -8.72
N TYR A 38 2.30 -4.41 -9.19
CA TYR A 38 2.60 -4.01 -10.56
C TYR A 38 1.95 -4.96 -11.59
N VAL A 39 2.06 -6.27 -11.35
CA VAL A 39 1.41 -7.27 -12.21
C VAL A 39 -0.12 -7.14 -12.14
N GLU A 40 -0.67 -6.98 -10.93
CA GLU A 40 -2.11 -6.77 -10.73
C GLU A 40 -2.61 -5.53 -11.48
N LEU A 41 -1.90 -4.41 -11.37
CA LEU A 41 -2.20 -3.17 -12.07
C LEU A 41 -2.23 -3.39 -13.59
N GLY A 42 -1.22 -4.07 -14.12
CA GLY A 42 -1.16 -4.45 -15.54
C GLY A 42 -2.38 -5.26 -15.95
N ILE A 43 -2.74 -6.29 -15.19
CA ILE A 43 -3.91 -7.14 -15.46
C ILE A 43 -5.21 -6.31 -15.46
N VAL A 44 -5.39 -5.44 -14.48
CA VAL A 44 -6.59 -4.58 -14.38
C VAL A 44 -6.73 -3.67 -15.59
N VAL A 45 -5.63 -3.06 -16.02
CA VAL A 45 -5.63 -2.13 -17.17
C VAL A 45 -5.76 -2.89 -18.49
N ASP A 46 -5.04 -3.98 -18.67
CA ASP A 46 -4.97 -4.74 -19.92
C ASP A 46 -6.25 -5.52 -20.22
N ARG A 47 -7.09 -5.78 -19.21
CA ARG A 47 -8.45 -6.34 -19.42
C ARG A 47 -9.28 -5.50 -20.37
N ARG A 48 -9.02 -4.21 -20.47
CA ARG A 48 -9.70 -3.27 -21.39
C ARG A 48 -9.23 -3.44 -22.84
N ARG A 49 -8.16 -4.22 -23.07
CA ARG A 49 -7.52 -4.44 -24.39
C ARG A 49 -7.19 -3.15 -25.13
N ASP A 50 -6.86 -2.11 -24.39
CA ASP A 50 -6.46 -0.80 -24.90
C ASP A 50 -4.93 -0.64 -24.78
N PRO A 51 -4.18 -0.69 -25.91
CA PRO A 51 -2.73 -0.54 -25.88
C PRO A 51 -2.27 0.82 -25.37
N ILE A 52 -3.11 1.85 -25.48
CA ILE A 52 -2.80 3.19 -24.99
C ILE A 52 -2.88 3.20 -23.47
N ALA A 53 -3.89 2.57 -22.90
CA ALA A 53 -4.04 2.45 -21.45
C ALA A 53 -2.87 1.65 -20.85
N SER A 54 -2.44 0.57 -21.49
CA SER A 54 -1.29 -0.23 -21.05
C SER A 54 0.00 0.59 -20.96
N ARG A 55 0.31 1.40 -21.97
CA ARG A 55 1.49 2.28 -21.96
C ARG A 55 1.43 3.36 -20.86
N ARG A 56 0.25 3.86 -20.55
CA ARG A 56 0.05 4.87 -19.51
C ARG A 56 0.47 4.39 -18.13
N VAL A 57 0.43 3.09 -17.86
CA VAL A 57 0.90 2.53 -16.59
C VAL A 57 2.37 2.85 -16.39
N ASP A 58 3.23 2.45 -17.33
CA ASP A 58 4.68 2.65 -17.20
C ASP A 58 5.07 4.13 -17.27
N GLU A 59 4.36 4.91 -18.11
CA GLU A 59 4.55 6.36 -18.17
C GLU A 59 4.19 7.02 -16.83
N LEU A 60 3.10 6.63 -16.18
CA LEU A 60 2.69 7.17 -14.88
C LEU A 60 3.73 6.83 -13.81
N LEU A 61 4.15 5.56 -13.72
CA LEU A 61 5.15 5.12 -12.76
C LEU A 61 6.48 5.87 -12.95
N GLY A 62 6.91 6.07 -14.20
CA GLY A 62 8.11 6.84 -14.53
C GLY A 62 7.99 8.32 -14.13
N ARG A 63 6.87 8.98 -14.46
CA ARG A 63 6.63 10.40 -14.09
C ARG A 63 6.56 10.62 -12.58
N LEU A 64 6.05 9.66 -11.84
CA LEU A 64 5.97 9.71 -10.39
C LEU A 64 7.23 9.15 -9.70
N SER A 65 8.21 8.66 -10.47
CA SER A 65 9.43 8.04 -9.97
C SER A 65 9.15 6.92 -8.97
N VAL A 66 8.18 6.07 -9.28
CA VAL A 66 7.81 4.92 -8.45
C VAL A 66 8.80 3.78 -8.70
N VAL A 67 9.34 3.23 -7.63
CA VAL A 67 10.24 2.07 -7.66
C VAL A 67 9.43 0.80 -7.47
N ILE A 68 9.61 -0.17 -8.36
CA ILE A 68 9.01 -1.50 -8.23
C ILE A 68 9.93 -2.34 -7.36
N GLU A 69 9.42 -2.76 -6.21
CA GLU A 69 10.16 -3.59 -5.25
C GLU A 69 9.87 -5.09 -5.47
N PRO A 70 10.88 -5.94 -5.45
CA PRO A 70 10.68 -7.38 -5.60
C PRO A 70 9.89 -7.95 -4.42
N VAL A 71 9.10 -9.00 -4.70
CA VAL A 71 8.46 -9.80 -3.65
C VAL A 71 9.49 -10.78 -3.10
N THR A 72 9.90 -10.59 -1.86
CA THR A 72 10.84 -11.46 -1.16
C THR A 72 10.14 -12.64 -0.48
N GLU A 73 10.88 -13.65 -0.06
CA GLU A 73 10.35 -14.74 0.76
C GLU A 73 9.73 -14.21 2.06
N SER A 74 10.40 -13.27 2.72
CA SER A 74 9.89 -12.61 3.92
C SER A 74 8.55 -11.94 3.67
N GLN A 75 8.43 -11.17 2.59
CA GLN A 75 7.16 -10.55 2.20
C GLN A 75 6.09 -11.57 1.87
N ALA A 76 6.43 -12.69 1.22
CA ALA A 76 5.48 -13.75 0.94
C ALA A 76 4.92 -14.39 2.23
N GLN A 77 5.75 -14.57 3.24
CA GLN A 77 5.32 -15.06 4.56
C GLN A 77 4.38 -14.05 5.25
N ILE A 78 4.76 -12.76 5.26
CA ILE A 78 3.92 -11.69 5.81
C ILE A 78 2.58 -11.61 5.08
N ALA A 79 2.58 -11.68 3.74
CA ALA A 79 1.37 -11.64 2.93
C ALA A 79 0.42 -12.81 3.22
N ARG A 80 0.98 -14.01 3.41
CA ARG A 80 0.23 -15.20 3.77
C ARG A 80 -0.43 -15.05 5.15
N ASP A 81 0.31 -14.54 6.13
CA ASP A 81 -0.22 -14.26 7.47
C ASP A 81 -1.30 -13.18 7.44
N ALA A 82 -1.09 -12.12 6.66
CA ALA A 82 -2.08 -11.06 6.46
C ALA A 82 -3.39 -11.61 5.88
N TYR A 83 -3.33 -12.51 4.90
CA TYR A 83 -4.52 -13.12 4.34
C TYR A 83 -5.26 -14.01 5.35
N ARG A 84 -4.52 -14.77 6.16
CA ARG A 84 -5.10 -15.59 7.23
C ARG A 84 -5.87 -14.71 8.24
N ASP A 85 -5.28 -13.59 8.65
CA ASP A 85 -5.78 -12.75 9.74
C ASP A 85 -6.79 -11.69 9.26
N PHE A 86 -6.60 -11.11 8.09
CA PHE A 86 -7.37 -9.99 7.54
C PHE A 86 -8.06 -10.29 6.21
N GLY A 87 -7.83 -11.45 5.60
CA GLY A 87 -8.29 -11.77 4.26
C GLY A 87 -9.79 -12.05 4.17
N ARG A 88 -10.29 -12.06 2.95
CA ARG A 88 -11.67 -12.44 2.65
C ARG A 88 -11.94 -13.86 3.15
N GLY A 89 -13.03 -14.02 3.86
CA GLY A 89 -13.42 -15.31 4.46
C GLY A 89 -12.84 -15.57 5.85
N SER A 90 -11.95 -14.71 6.37
CA SER A 90 -11.45 -14.81 7.75
C SER A 90 -12.48 -14.35 8.81
N GLY A 91 -13.54 -13.65 8.38
CA GLY A 91 -14.48 -12.98 9.28
C GLY A 91 -14.01 -11.59 9.75
N HIS A 92 -12.81 -11.17 9.36
CA HIS A 92 -12.29 -9.84 9.71
C HIS A 92 -12.86 -8.75 8.80
N ALA A 93 -13.07 -7.54 9.37
CA ALA A 93 -13.67 -6.42 8.65
C ALA A 93 -12.84 -5.90 7.45
N ALA A 94 -11.54 -6.11 7.45
CA ALA A 94 -10.66 -5.67 6.38
C ALA A 94 -10.97 -6.36 5.04
N GLY A 95 -11.17 -7.68 5.05
CA GLY A 95 -11.53 -8.43 3.84
C GLY A 95 -10.49 -8.34 2.73
N LEU A 96 -9.18 -8.34 3.06
CA LEU A 96 -8.11 -8.22 2.09
C LEU A 96 -8.21 -9.28 1.00
N ASN A 97 -8.02 -8.87 -0.25
CA ASN A 97 -7.88 -9.77 -1.38
C ASN A 97 -6.41 -10.19 -1.58
N PHE A 98 -6.14 -11.00 -2.60
CA PHE A 98 -4.79 -11.49 -2.91
C PHE A 98 -3.82 -10.33 -3.22
N GLY A 99 -4.23 -9.35 -4.01
CA GLY A 99 -3.40 -8.18 -4.37
C GLY A 99 -3.09 -7.30 -3.16
N ASP A 100 -4.07 -7.08 -2.29
CA ASP A 100 -3.91 -6.28 -1.07
C ASP A 100 -2.79 -6.83 -0.17
N CYS A 101 -2.61 -8.14 -0.14
CA CYS A 101 -1.60 -8.78 0.69
C CYS A 101 -0.17 -8.41 0.30
N PHE A 102 0.11 -8.13 -0.97
CA PHE A 102 1.43 -7.68 -1.41
C PHE A 102 1.73 -6.26 -0.95
N ALA A 103 0.77 -5.35 -1.07
CA ALA A 103 0.90 -3.98 -0.57
C ALA A 103 1.08 -3.96 0.96
N TYR A 104 0.27 -4.76 1.66
CA TYR A 104 0.39 -4.93 3.11
C TYR A 104 1.78 -5.43 3.50
N ALA A 105 2.26 -6.49 2.85
CA ALA A 105 3.55 -7.11 3.20
C ALA A 105 4.72 -6.15 2.99
N LEU A 106 4.73 -5.41 1.88
CA LEU A 106 5.78 -4.42 1.62
C LEU A 106 5.75 -3.27 2.63
N ALA A 107 4.54 -2.76 2.94
CA ALA A 107 4.37 -1.71 3.94
C ALA A 107 4.83 -2.16 5.34
N ARG A 108 4.51 -3.40 5.71
CA ARG A 108 4.90 -3.99 6.98
C ARG A 108 6.41 -4.19 7.09
N GLU A 109 7.03 -4.75 6.04
CA GLU A 109 8.47 -5.03 6.05
C GLU A 109 9.31 -3.75 6.11
N LEU A 110 8.90 -2.70 5.38
CA LEU A 110 9.64 -1.44 5.32
C LEU A 110 9.21 -0.41 6.38
N ASP A 111 8.18 -0.72 7.17
CA ASP A 111 7.56 0.21 8.15
C ASP A 111 7.19 1.56 7.49
N GLU A 112 6.65 1.49 6.28
CA GLU A 112 6.24 2.67 5.51
C GLU A 112 4.71 2.76 5.41
N PRO A 113 4.13 3.98 5.39
CA PRO A 113 2.70 4.16 5.26
C PRO A 113 2.20 3.74 3.88
N LEU A 114 0.97 3.21 3.83
CA LEU A 114 0.29 2.77 2.63
C LEU A 114 -0.65 3.84 2.07
N LEU A 115 -0.60 4.06 0.76
CA LEU A 115 -1.57 4.87 0.01
C LEU A 115 -2.51 3.93 -0.75
N PHE A 116 -3.81 4.06 -0.53
CA PHE A 116 -4.84 3.22 -1.14
C PHE A 116 -6.17 3.96 -1.27
N LYS A 117 -7.06 3.43 -2.09
CA LYS A 117 -8.47 3.81 -2.17
C LYS A 117 -9.34 2.74 -1.53
N GLY A 118 -10.40 3.15 -0.83
CA GLY A 118 -11.33 2.26 -0.16
C GLY A 118 -11.10 2.15 1.34
N ASP A 119 -11.67 1.13 1.97
CA ASP A 119 -11.68 0.99 3.43
C ASP A 119 -10.92 -0.24 3.95
N ASP A 120 -10.55 -1.17 3.08
CA ASP A 120 -10.03 -2.48 3.48
C ASP A 120 -8.83 -2.37 4.43
N PHE A 121 -7.82 -1.59 4.08
CA PHE A 121 -6.63 -1.42 4.91
C PHE A 121 -6.87 -0.61 6.19
N ARG A 122 -7.96 0.17 6.28
CA ARG A 122 -8.27 0.95 7.49
C ARG A 122 -8.53 0.07 8.71
N HIS A 123 -8.94 -1.16 8.48
CA HIS A 123 -9.23 -2.15 9.52
C HIS A 123 -8.02 -3.00 9.88
N THR A 124 -6.88 -2.78 9.24
CA THR A 124 -5.62 -3.47 9.55
C THR A 124 -4.74 -2.64 10.49
N ASP A 125 -3.61 -3.19 10.88
CA ASP A 125 -2.61 -2.53 11.73
C ASP A 125 -1.56 -1.72 10.95
N ILE A 126 -1.69 -1.63 9.61
CA ILE A 126 -0.75 -0.88 8.76
C ILE A 126 -1.00 0.63 8.89
N PRO A 127 0.04 1.45 9.09
CA PRO A 127 -0.04 2.89 8.94
C PRO A 127 -0.43 3.25 7.51
N TYR A 128 -1.27 4.27 7.34
CA TYR A 128 -1.67 4.72 6.02
C TYR A 128 -1.69 6.25 5.90
N VAL A 129 -1.63 6.74 4.67
CA VAL A 129 -1.65 8.18 4.38
C VAL A 129 -3.00 8.78 4.81
N GLY A 130 -2.93 9.85 5.61
CA GLY A 130 -4.13 10.49 6.18
C GLY A 130 -4.57 9.93 7.54
N ARG A 131 -4.06 8.79 7.97
CA ARG A 131 -4.12 8.40 9.37
C ARG A 131 -2.98 9.13 10.08
N PRO A 132 -3.23 9.95 11.12
CA PRO A 132 -2.15 10.41 11.98
C PRO A 132 -1.39 9.17 12.41
N ALA A 133 -0.07 9.14 12.21
CA ALA A 133 0.74 8.12 12.85
C ALA A 133 0.31 8.15 14.31
N GLU A 134 -0.36 7.12 14.78
CA GLU A 134 -0.37 6.88 16.21
C GLU A 134 1.10 6.90 16.55
N ARG A 135 1.52 7.97 17.25
CA ARG A 135 2.82 7.97 17.88
C ARG A 135 2.82 6.66 18.65
N ARG A 136 3.48 5.66 18.11
CA ARG A 136 3.88 4.49 18.88
C ARG A 136 4.44 5.12 20.12
N ARG A 137 3.67 5.03 21.21
CA ARG A 137 3.87 5.92 22.36
C ARG A 137 5.31 5.72 22.75
N LEU A 138 6.12 6.75 22.57
CA LEU A 138 7.43 6.84 23.22
C LEU A 138 7.31 6.39 24.68
N SER A 139 6.13 6.54 25.30
CA SER A 139 5.77 6.01 26.61
C SER A 139 5.85 4.48 26.73
N GLU A 140 5.52 3.69 25.70
CA GLU A 140 5.64 2.22 25.80
C GLU A 140 7.07 1.76 25.61
N VAL A 141 7.83 2.44 24.75
CA VAL A 141 9.26 2.19 24.60
C VAL A 141 10.02 2.68 25.85
N MET A 142 9.67 3.82 26.42
CA MET A 142 10.33 4.34 27.62
C MET A 142 9.91 3.55 28.87
N ALA A 143 8.70 3.02 28.94
CA ALA A 143 8.29 2.13 30.02
C ALA A 143 9.06 0.80 29.99
N SER A 144 9.41 0.28 28.81
CA SER A 144 10.25 -0.93 28.69
C SER A 144 11.71 -0.69 29.08
N TYR A 145 12.16 0.56 29.12
CA TYR A 145 13.52 0.96 29.54
C TYR A 145 13.57 1.53 30.96
N GLY A 146 12.47 1.50 31.72
CA GLY A 146 12.47 1.88 33.15
C GLY A 146 12.68 3.37 33.41
N VAL A 147 12.44 4.25 32.43
CA VAL A 147 12.57 5.71 32.60
C VAL A 147 11.21 6.25 32.99
N ALA A 148 11.03 6.56 34.30
CA ALA A 148 9.86 7.24 34.79
C ALA A 148 9.82 8.68 34.27
N THR A 149 8.73 9.06 33.61
CA THR A 149 8.44 10.47 33.29
C THR A 149 7.95 11.16 34.57
N THR A 150 8.74 12.06 35.09
CA THR A 150 8.32 13.10 36.05
C THR A 150 7.51 14.18 35.34
#